data_f36cbfeaefa9703bdf8685fdf4ceb970
#
_entry.id   f36cbfeaefa9703bdf8685fdf4ceb970
#
_cell.length_a   1.000
_cell.length_b   1.000
_cell.length_c   1.000
_cell.angle_alpha   90.00
_cell.angle_beta   90.00
_cell.angle_gamma   90.00
#
_symmetry.space_group_name_H-M   'P 1'
#
loop_
_entity.id
_entity.type
_entity.pdbx_description
1 polymer ?
#
loop_
_entity_poly.entity_id
_entity_poly.type
_entity_poly.pdbx_seq_one_letter_code
_entity_poly.pdbx_strand_id
1 'polypeptide(L)'
;HEFDERFDAAKHPNEPHRFGWVVEVDPWDPRSTPVKRTALGRFKHEGATVALSADGRVVVYMGDDERFEYVYKFVSSGRYRPGEREANRALLDEGVLHVARFDADGTGRWLPLVHGQGPLTAANGFASQADVLIRARSAGDALGATKMDRPEWIAVSPQGNYVYCTMTNNSQRGAKDRPGVDAANPRAANVFGHVIRWREAGGDPGSIAPFRWDIFARCGDPAHADEGKRGDVRGDAHGSPDGLWFDPRGLL
;
A
#
# COMPACT_ATOMS: atom_id res chain seq x y z
N HIS A 1 -3.45 12.06 -29.06
CA HIS A 1 -2.37 11.16 -28.65
C HIS A 1 -2.15 10.17 -29.77
N GLU A 2 -0.99 10.16 -30.36
CA GLU A 2 -0.54 9.02 -31.14
C GLU A 2 -0.23 7.92 -30.12
N PHE A 3 -1.16 6.99 -29.98
CA PHE A 3 -0.92 5.80 -29.17
C PHE A 3 -0.08 4.85 -30.01
N ASP A 4 1.01 4.37 -29.43
CA ASP A 4 1.66 3.18 -29.94
C ASP A 4 0.60 2.05 -30.02
N GLU A 5 0.47 1.43 -31.18
CA GLU A 5 -0.49 0.35 -31.44
C GLU A 5 -0.41 -0.78 -30.40
N ARG A 6 0.75 -0.96 -29.81
CA ARG A 6 1.00 -1.88 -28.69
C ARG A 6 0.05 -1.67 -27.51
N PHE A 7 -0.35 -0.42 -27.23
CA PHE A 7 -1.25 -0.08 -26.13
C PHE A 7 -2.73 -0.04 -26.52
N ASP A 8 -3.05 -0.43 -27.75
CA ASP A 8 -4.44 -0.60 -28.17
C ASP A 8 -5.04 -1.85 -27.51
N ALA A 9 -5.87 -1.66 -26.49
CA ALA A 9 -6.49 -2.74 -25.73
C ALA A 9 -7.43 -3.61 -26.59
N ALA A 10 -7.94 -3.11 -27.72
CA ALA A 10 -8.75 -3.91 -28.66
C ALA A 10 -7.89 -4.94 -29.41
N LYS A 11 -6.63 -4.61 -29.68
CA LYS A 11 -5.68 -5.49 -30.36
C LYS A 11 -4.84 -6.31 -29.37
N HIS A 12 -4.51 -5.73 -28.24
CA HIS A 12 -3.64 -6.30 -27.21
C HIS A 12 -4.30 -6.26 -25.82
N PRO A 13 -5.38 -7.02 -25.57
CA PRO A 13 -6.20 -6.89 -24.37
C PRO A 13 -5.44 -7.20 -23.05
N ASN A 14 -4.34 -7.96 -23.13
CA ASN A 14 -3.53 -8.32 -21.99
C ASN A 14 -2.28 -7.43 -21.81
N GLU A 15 -2.00 -6.49 -22.71
CA GLU A 15 -0.83 -5.63 -22.60
C GLU A 15 -0.81 -4.82 -21.30
N PRO A 16 -1.94 -4.26 -20.80
CA PRO A 16 -1.95 -3.58 -19.49
C PRO A 16 -1.51 -4.48 -18.32
N HIS A 17 -1.68 -5.80 -18.42
CA HIS A 17 -1.30 -6.75 -17.37
C HIS A 17 0.21 -6.98 -17.28
N ARG A 18 1.00 -6.42 -18.18
CA ARG A 18 2.47 -6.48 -18.14
C ARG A 18 3.09 -5.44 -17.20
N PHE A 19 2.34 -4.43 -16.80
CA PHE A 19 2.77 -3.29 -16.01
C PHE A 19 2.13 -3.28 -14.61
N GLY A 20 2.67 -2.46 -13.71
CA GLY A 20 2.14 -2.30 -12.36
C GLY A 20 2.58 -3.41 -11.40
N TRP A 21 3.72 -4.03 -11.64
CA TRP A 21 4.34 -5.04 -10.78
C TRP A 21 5.62 -4.51 -10.15
N VAL A 22 5.91 -4.96 -8.94
CA VAL A 22 7.26 -4.82 -8.38
C VAL A 22 8.23 -5.67 -9.21
N VAL A 23 9.33 -5.09 -9.63
CA VAL A 23 10.38 -5.77 -10.39
C VAL A 23 11.65 -5.79 -9.56
N GLU A 24 12.14 -6.99 -9.27
CA GLU A 24 13.40 -7.20 -8.58
C GLU A 24 14.53 -7.30 -9.59
N VAL A 25 15.60 -6.56 -9.33
CA VAL A 25 16.85 -6.57 -10.11
C VAL A 25 17.99 -6.92 -9.17
N ASP A 26 18.88 -7.82 -9.61
CA ASP A 26 20.10 -8.15 -8.87
C ASP A 26 21.20 -7.15 -9.21
N PRO A 27 21.59 -6.25 -8.29
CA PRO A 27 22.61 -5.25 -8.58
C PRO A 27 24.03 -5.83 -8.67
N TRP A 28 24.22 -7.06 -8.22
CA TRP A 28 25.52 -7.75 -8.20
C TRP A 28 25.75 -8.63 -9.43
N ASP A 29 24.71 -8.94 -10.19
CA ASP A 29 24.81 -9.69 -11.44
C ASP A 29 24.13 -8.93 -12.59
N PRO A 30 24.88 -8.16 -13.39
CA PRO A 30 24.32 -7.38 -14.51
C PRO A 30 23.74 -8.24 -15.63
N ARG A 31 23.96 -9.55 -15.61
CA ARG A 31 23.39 -10.51 -16.57
C ARG A 31 22.14 -11.19 -16.04
N SER A 32 21.76 -10.94 -14.80
CA SER A 32 20.55 -11.51 -14.22
C SER A 32 19.30 -10.98 -14.95
N THR A 33 18.32 -11.83 -15.14
CA THR A 33 17.02 -11.40 -15.67
C THR A 33 16.19 -10.75 -14.56
N PRO A 34 15.66 -9.54 -14.77
CA PRO A 34 14.72 -8.93 -13.84
C PRO A 34 13.50 -9.82 -13.58
N VAL A 35 13.04 -9.91 -12.34
CA VAL A 35 11.95 -10.78 -11.92
C VAL A 35 10.75 -9.95 -11.47
N LYS A 36 9.60 -10.16 -12.09
CA LYS A 36 8.33 -9.59 -11.60
C LYS A 36 7.85 -10.38 -10.38
N ARG A 37 7.70 -9.73 -9.25
CA ARG A 37 7.19 -10.33 -8.01
C ARG A 37 5.67 -10.26 -7.97
N THR A 38 5.03 -11.13 -8.74
CA THR A 38 3.58 -11.05 -9.00
C THR A 38 2.71 -11.32 -7.77
N ALA A 39 3.23 -12.02 -6.77
CA ALA A 39 2.52 -12.23 -5.51
C ALA A 39 2.31 -10.92 -4.71
N LEU A 40 3.04 -9.85 -5.04
CA LEU A 40 2.86 -8.52 -4.46
C LEU A 40 1.67 -7.74 -5.06
N GLY A 41 0.96 -8.31 -6.04
CA GLY A 41 -0.20 -7.68 -6.69
C GLY A 41 0.16 -6.66 -7.77
N ARG A 42 -0.81 -6.32 -8.62
CA ARG A 42 -0.67 -5.37 -9.71
C ARG A 42 -1.42 -4.08 -9.41
N PHE A 43 -0.69 -3.01 -9.17
CA PHE A 43 -1.20 -1.65 -8.94
C PHE A 43 -0.08 -0.62 -9.17
N LYS A 44 -0.32 0.66 -8.89
CA LYS A 44 0.70 1.72 -8.97
C LYS A 44 1.54 1.72 -7.69
N HIS A 45 2.49 0.79 -7.58
CA HIS A 45 3.37 0.71 -6.42
C HIS A 45 4.16 1.99 -6.22
N GLU A 46 3.94 2.62 -5.10
CA GLU A 46 4.77 3.71 -4.61
C GLU A 46 5.56 3.19 -3.41
N GLY A 47 6.71 2.65 -3.73
CA GLY A 47 7.55 1.94 -2.78
C GLY A 47 7.16 0.48 -2.53
N ALA A 48 8.10 -0.24 -1.91
CA ALA A 48 7.95 -1.61 -1.44
C ALA A 48 8.84 -1.79 -0.20
N THR A 49 8.34 -1.37 0.96
CA THR A 49 9.12 -1.33 2.20
C THR A 49 9.15 -2.69 2.86
N VAL A 50 10.34 -3.24 2.98
CA VAL A 50 10.57 -4.58 3.53
C VAL A 50 10.78 -4.51 5.05
N ALA A 51 10.11 -5.42 5.75
CA ALA A 51 10.34 -5.70 7.17
C ALA A 51 10.43 -7.21 7.40
N LEU A 52 10.93 -7.61 8.55
CA LEU A 52 10.91 -9.00 8.99
C LEU A 52 9.95 -9.16 10.16
N SER A 53 9.16 -10.22 10.12
CA SER A 53 8.34 -10.64 11.26
C SER A 53 9.21 -11.25 12.36
N ALA A 54 8.64 -11.37 13.56
CA ALA A 54 9.32 -11.99 14.69
C ALA A 54 9.72 -13.45 14.42
N ASP A 55 8.98 -14.14 13.55
CA ASP A 55 9.28 -15.52 13.15
C ASP A 55 10.14 -15.61 11.87
N GLY A 56 10.63 -14.47 11.35
CA GLY A 56 11.53 -14.38 10.20
C GLY A 56 10.85 -14.37 8.83
N ARG A 57 9.53 -14.29 8.73
CA ARG A 57 8.86 -14.11 7.43
C ARG A 57 9.14 -12.69 6.89
N VAL A 58 9.21 -12.60 5.57
CA VAL A 58 9.36 -11.32 4.88
C VAL A 58 7.99 -10.65 4.77
N VAL A 59 7.93 -9.40 5.17
CA VAL A 59 6.76 -8.53 5.05
C VAL A 59 7.08 -7.40 4.10
N VAL A 60 6.16 -7.07 3.19
CA VAL A 60 6.32 -5.92 2.30
C VAL A 60 5.09 -5.03 2.41
N TYR A 61 5.29 -3.79 2.82
CA TYR A 61 4.25 -2.76 2.85
C TYR A 61 4.32 -1.91 1.58
N MET A 62 3.17 -1.61 0.98
CA MET A 62 3.08 -0.91 -0.30
C MET A 62 1.89 0.03 -0.33
N GLY A 63 2.08 1.24 -0.87
CA GLY A 63 1.02 2.17 -1.23
C GLY A 63 0.64 2.00 -2.71
N ASP A 64 -0.63 2.19 -3.03
CA ASP A 64 -1.11 2.33 -4.41
C ASP A 64 -1.37 3.81 -4.69
N ASP A 65 -0.45 4.48 -5.38
CA ASP A 65 -0.53 5.91 -5.67
C ASP A 65 -1.59 6.23 -6.73
N GLU A 66 -2.83 6.15 -6.28
CA GLU A 66 -3.97 6.65 -7.04
C GLU A 66 -5.07 7.09 -6.06
N ARG A 67 -5.90 8.05 -6.48
CA ARG A 67 -7.05 8.51 -5.69
C ARG A 67 -8.00 7.37 -5.43
N PHE A 68 -8.36 7.18 -4.15
CA PHE A 68 -9.31 6.16 -3.69
C PHE A 68 -8.79 4.73 -3.80
N GLU A 69 -7.49 4.54 -3.95
CA GLU A 69 -6.85 3.23 -3.91
C GLU A 69 -6.27 2.91 -2.52
N TYR A 70 -5.48 1.87 -2.38
CA TYR A 70 -5.36 1.15 -1.12
C TYR A 70 -3.94 1.07 -0.59
N VAL A 71 -3.85 0.78 0.70
CA VAL A 71 -2.61 0.32 1.37
C VAL A 71 -2.60 -1.20 1.37
N TYR A 72 -1.48 -1.79 0.98
CA TYR A 72 -1.30 -3.24 0.89
C TYR A 72 -0.17 -3.73 1.79
N LYS A 73 -0.27 -5.01 2.15
CA LYS A 73 0.74 -5.74 2.91
C LYS A 73 0.86 -7.16 2.38
N PHE A 74 2.06 -7.55 2.01
CA PHE A 74 2.39 -8.93 1.67
C PHE A 74 3.11 -9.59 2.85
N VAL A 75 2.81 -10.86 3.11
CA VAL A 75 3.52 -11.69 4.11
C VAL A 75 3.94 -12.98 3.43
N SER A 76 5.24 -13.26 3.39
CA SER A 76 5.78 -14.48 2.77
C SER A 76 5.39 -15.75 3.52
N SER A 77 5.26 -16.86 2.82
CA SER A 77 5.11 -18.20 3.42
C SER A 77 6.44 -18.68 4.00
N GLY A 78 7.53 -18.41 3.30
CA GLY A 78 8.88 -18.79 3.72
C GLY A 78 9.50 -17.79 4.70
N ARG A 79 10.62 -18.20 5.33
CA ARG A 79 11.40 -17.37 6.26
C ARG A 79 12.74 -17.00 5.67
N TYR A 80 13.15 -15.77 5.92
CA TYR A 80 14.47 -15.26 5.55
C TYR A 80 15.57 -16.02 6.30
N ARG A 81 16.59 -16.44 5.55
CA ARG A 81 17.77 -17.14 6.05
C ARG A 81 19.01 -16.28 5.82
N PRO A 82 19.58 -15.71 6.88
CA PRO A 82 20.78 -14.87 6.74
C PRO A 82 21.92 -15.60 6.04
N GLY A 83 22.50 -14.97 5.01
CA GLY A 83 23.62 -15.53 4.23
C GLY A 83 23.23 -16.57 3.18
N GLU A 84 22.01 -17.09 3.17
CA GLU A 84 21.55 -18.09 2.20
C GLU A 84 20.82 -17.45 1.02
N ARG A 85 21.56 -16.76 0.14
CA ARG A 85 20.98 -15.98 -0.96
C ARG A 85 20.02 -16.80 -1.84
N GLU A 86 20.42 -18.00 -2.24
CA GLU A 86 19.60 -18.84 -3.13
C GLU A 86 18.30 -19.30 -2.44
N ALA A 87 18.35 -19.64 -1.15
CA ALA A 87 17.17 -20.03 -0.39
C ALA A 87 16.17 -18.86 -0.22
N ASN A 88 16.65 -17.63 -0.32
CA ASN A 88 15.82 -16.43 -0.16
C ASN A 88 15.22 -15.92 -1.49
N ARG A 89 15.64 -16.44 -2.64
CA ARG A 89 15.23 -15.91 -3.96
C ARG A 89 13.72 -15.94 -4.20
N ALA A 90 13.01 -16.94 -3.68
CA ALA A 90 11.58 -17.14 -3.93
C ALA A 90 10.68 -16.57 -2.81
N LEU A 91 11.24 -15.88 -1.81
CA LEU A 91 10.46 -15.39 -0.66
C LEU A 91 9.33 -14.42 -1.04
N LEU A 92 9.45 -13.72 -2.17
CA LEU A 92 8.43 -12.80 -2.68
C LEU A 92 7.51 -13.43 -3.73
N ASP A 93 7.65 -14.74 -4.00
CA ASP A 93 6.80 -15.46 -4.94
C ASP A 93 5.67 -16.20 -4.24
N GLU A 94 5.87 -16.59 -2.97
CA GLU A 94 4.92 -17.37 -2.19
C GLU A 94 4.57 -16.67 -0.88
N GLY A 95 3.28 -16.35 -0.72
CA GLY A 95 2.76 -15.65 0.43
C GLY A 95 1.35 -15.15 0.20
N VAL A 96 0.87 -14.32 1.10
CA VAL A 96 -0.47 -13.74 1.03
C VAL A 96 -0.38 -12.22 0.96
N LEU A 97 -1.00 -11.67 -0.07
CA LEU A 97 -1.25 -10.24 -0.18
C LEU A 97 -2.52 -9.89 0.60
N HIS A 98 -2.46 -8.81 1.35
CA HIS A 98 -3.59 -8.25 2.10
C HIS A 98 -3.81 -6.81 1.72
N VAL A 99 -5.04 -6.34 1.86
CA VAL A 99 -5.42 -4.93 1.74
C VAL A 99 -5.92 -4.40 3.08
N ALA A 100 -5.61 -3.15 3.39
CA ALA A 100 -5.97 -2.54 4.67
C ALA A 100 -7.43 -2.08 4.69
N ARG A 101 -8.10 -2.32 5.83
CA ARG A 101 -9.32 -1.62 6.22
C ARG A 101 -9.07 -0.89 7.53
N PHE A 102 -9.31 0.43 7.53
CA PHE A 102 -9.19 1.31 8.69
C PHE A 102 -10.61 1.58 9.22
N ASP A 103 -10.93 1.05 10.39
CA ASP A 103 -12.24 1.22 11.02
C ASP A 103 -12.27 2.52 11.87
N ALA A 104 -13.43 3.16 12.00
CA ALA A 104 -13.58 4.48 12.62
C ALA A 104 -13.24 4.52 14.13
N ASP A 105 -13.17 3.37 14.78
CA ASP A 105 -12.82 3.23 16.20
C ASP A 105 -11.30 3.19 16.45
N GLY A 106 -10.48 3.45 15.43
CA GLY A 106 -9.02 3.37 15.49
C GLY A 106 -8.47 1.93 15.43
N THR A 107 -9.30 0.94 15.13
CA THR A 107 -8.85 -0.39 14.77
C THR A 107 -8.70 -0.52 13.26
N GLY A 108 -7.91 -1.49 12.82
CA GLY A 108 -7.82 -1.83 11.40
C GLY A 108 -7.60 -3.32 11.21
N ARG A 109 -7.79 -3.77 9.98
CA ARG A 109 -7.69 -5.19 9.60
C ARG A 109 -6.97 -5.35 8.28
N TRP A 110 -6.22 -6.44 8.18
CA TRP A 110 -5.62 -6.93 6.95
C TRP A 110 -6.55 -7.96 6.31
N LEU A 111 -7.18 -7.58 5.20
CA LEU A 111 -8.13 -8.42 4.46
C LEU A 111 -7.36 -9.22 3.40
N PRO A 112 -7.36 -10.58 3.44
CA PRO A 112 -6.55 -11.38 2.54
C PRO A 112 -7.10 -11.38 1.11
N LEU A 113 -6.22 -11.18 0.13
CA LEU A 113 -6.52 -11.29 -1.29
C LEU A 113 -6.31 -12.73 -1.75
N VAL A 114 -7.20 -13.64 -1.36
CA VAL A 114 -7.11 -15.06 -1.65
C VAL A 114 -8.33 -15.53 -2.43
N HIS A 115 -8.10 -16.12 -3.60
CA HIS A 115 -9.17 -16.71 -4.42
C HIS A 115 -9.94 -17.78 -3.64
N GLY A 116 -11.25 -17.77 -3.76
CA GLY A 116 -12.14 -18.69 -3.04
C GLY A 116 -12.52 -18.22 -1.62
N GLN A 117 -11.96 -17.11 -1.12
CA GLN A 117 -12.30 -16.56 0.19
C GLN A 117 -13.22 -15.33 0.06
N GLY A 118 -14.28 -15.29 0.88
CA GLY A 118 -15.25 -14.20 0.87
C GLY A 118 -15.80 -13.91 -0.54
N PRO A 119 -15.77 -12.64 -1.01
CA PRO A 119 -16.28 -12.29 -2.34
C PRO A 119 -15.33 -12.64 -3.50
N LEU A 120 -14.10 -13.09 -3.25
CA LEU A 120 -13.08 -13.30 -4.28
C LEU A 120 -13.25 -14.66 -4.97
N THR A 121 -14.36 -14.85 -5.67
CA THR A 121 -14.76 -16.11 -6.29
C THR A 121 -15.03 -15.95 -7.78
N ALA A 122 -15.06 -17.07 -8.51
CA ALA A 122 -15.40 -17.09 -9.93
C ALA A 122 -16.79 -16.47 -10.21
N ALA A 123 -17.76 -16.67 -9.32
CA ALA A 123 -19.10 -16.08 -9.43
C ALA A 123 -19.07 -14.54 -9.41
N ASN A 124 -18.11 -13.94 -8.74
CA ASN A 124 -17.90 -12.49 -8.68
C ASN A 124 -16.81 -12.02 -9.67
N GLY A 125 -16.46 -12.87 -10.64
CA GLY A 125 -15.55 -12.53 -11.72
C GLY A 125 -14.07 -12.75 -11.40
N PHE A 126 -13.69 -13.38 -10.28
CA PHE A 126 -12.32 -13.78 -9.99
C PHE A 126 -12.17 -15.28 -10.25
N ALA A 127 -11.63 -15.65 -11.41
CA ALA A 127 -11.56 -17.04 -11.85
C ALA A 127 -10.40 -17.82 -11.19
N SER A 128 -9.38 -17.11 -10.68
CA SER A 128 -8.17 -17.72 -10.12
C SER A 128 -7.45 -16.75 -9.17
N GLN A 129 -6.42 -17.25 -8.46
CA GLN A 129 -5.52 -16.40 -7.67
C GLN A 129 -4.79 -15.37 -8.56
N ALA A 130 -4.44 -15.75 -9.80
CA ALA A 130 -3.83 -14.81 -10.74
C ALA A 130 -4.76 -13.64 -11.06
N ASP A 131 -6.06 -13.90 -11.26
CA ASP A 131 -7.06 -12.85 -11.47
C ASP A 131 -7.17 -11.89 -10.27
N VAL A 132 -7.13 -12.43 -9.05
CA VAL A 132 -7.15 -11.62 -7.83
C VAL A 132 -5.95 -10.68 -7.80
N LEU A 133 -4.75 -11.17 -8.10
CA LEU A 133 -3.51 -10.39 -8.06
C LEU A 133 -3.42 -9.39 -9.23
N ILE A 134 -3.86 -9.76 -10.44
CA ILE A 134 -3.91 -8.85 -11.60
C ILE A 134 -4.90 -7.71 -11.35
N ARG A 135 -6.01 -8.00 -10.66
CA ARG A 135 -7.08 -7.04 -10.37
C ARG A 135 -7.15 -6.71 -8.86
N ALA A 136 -5.97 -6.51 -8.23
CA ALA A 136 -5.86 -6.27 -6.80
C ALA A 136 -6.75 -5.10 -6.31
N ARG A 137 -6.91 -4.03 -7.10
CA ARG A 137 -7.82 -2.91 -6.82
C ARG A 137 -9.28 -3.37 -6.74
N SER A 138 -9.76 -4.08 -7.75
CA SER A 138 -11.13 -4.63 -7.76
C SER A 138 -11.36 -5.64 -6.64
N ALA A 139 -10.32 -6.40 -6.27
CA ALA A 139 -10.37 -7.29 -5.12
C ALA A 139 -10.48 -6.51 -3.80
N GLY A 140 -9.75 -5.40 -3.66
CA GLY A 140 -9.88 -4.46 -2.55
C GLY A 140 -11.28 -3.85 -2.45
N ASP A 141 -11.87 -3.43 -3.59
CA ASP A 141 -13.26 -2.97 -3.66
C ASP A 141 -14.23 -4.05 -3.14
N ALA A 142 -14.09 -5.27 -3.64
CA ALA A 142 -14.97 -6.37 -3.27
C ALA A 142 -14.88 -6.74 -1.77
N LEU A 143 -13.70 -6.62 -1.18
CA LEU A 143 -13.46 -6.86 0.25
C LEU A 143 -13.90 -5.70 1.15
N GLY A 144 -14.23 -4.53 0.59
CA GLY A 144 -14.59 -3.34 1.37
C GLY A 144 -13.38 -2.72 2.09
N ALA A 145 -12.23 -2.70 1.42
CA ALA A 145 -11.04 -1.99 1.89
C ALA A 145 -11.27 -0.48 1.97
N THR A 146 -10.50 0.23 2.78
CA THR A 146 -10.63 1.68 2.93
C THR A 146 -9.99 2.41 1.76
N LYS A 147 -10.79 3.18 1.04
CA LYS A 147 -10.33 4.01 -0.08
C LYS A 147 -9.55 5.22 0.43
N MET A 148 -8.25 5.30 0.10
CA MET A 148 -7.33 6.28 0.66
C MET A 148 -7.07 7.48 -0.27
N ASP A 149 -6.40 8.49 0.26
CA ASP A 149 -6.04 9.72 -0.43
C ASP A 149 -4.63 9.64 -1.07
N ARG A 150 -4.45 8.74 -2.05
CA ARG A 150 -3.18 8.46 -2.72
C ARG A 150 -2.10 8.02 -1.73
N PRO A 151 -2.12 6.75 -1.32
CA PRO A 151 -1.04 6.17 -0.50
C PRO A 151 0.29 6.19 -1.26
N GLU A 152 1.29 6.81 -0.65
CA GLU A 152 2.64 6.96 -1.20
C GLU A 152 3.64 6.06 -0.43
N TRP A 153 4.73 6.65 0.03
CA TRP A 153 5.77 5.90 0.73
C TRP A 153 5.31 5.39 2.09
N ILE A 154 5.85 4.24 2.43
CA ILE A 154 5.66 3.62 3.75
C ILE A 154 7.01 3.46 4.42
N ALA A 155 7.10 3.83 5.70
CA ALA A 155 8.28 3.64 6.52
C ALA A 155 7.93 2.87 7.81
N VAL A 156 8.79 1.90 8.16
CA VAL A 156 8.69 1.16 9.42
C VAL A 156 9.67 1.78 10.41
N SER A 157 9.22 2.08 11.63
CA SER A 157 10.10 2.63 12.67
C SER A 157 11.27 1.66 12.95
N PRO A 158 12.45 2.17 13.30
CA PRO A 158 13.62 1.32 13.57
C PRO A 158 13.39 0.25 14.64
N GLN A 159 12.48 0.53 15.59
CA GLN A 159 12.07 -0.43 16.61
C GLN A 159 11.02 -1.44 16.11
N GLY A 160 10.54 -1.32 14.85
CA GLY A 160 9.55 -2.20 14.24
C GLY A 160 8.13 -2.09 14.80
N ASN A 161 7.85 -1.14 15.71
CA ASN A 161 6.59 -1.08 16.44
C ASN A 161 5.55 -0.13 15.83
N TYR A 162 5.94 0.72 14.87
CA TYR A 162 5.05 1.60 14.12
C TYR A 162 5.38 1.57 12.63
N VAL A 163 4.33 1.68 11.84
CA VAL A 163 4.40 1.85 10.38
C VAL A 163 3.70 3.15 10.03
N TYR A 164 4.30 3.94 9.16
CA TYR A 164 3.82 5.25 8.72
C TYR A 164 3.60 5.21 7.21
N CYS A 165 2.53 5.85 6.75
CA CYS A 165 2.26 5.98 5.32
C CYS A 165 1.82 7.40 5.01
N THR A 166 2.40 8.00 3.98
CA THR A 166 1.99 9.29 3.46
C THR A 166 0.76 9.14 2.57
N MET A 167 -0.22 10.02 2.79
CA MET A 167 -1.39 10.25 1.94
C MET A 167 -1.19 11.58 1.26
N THR A 168 -0.72 11.60 0.02
CA THR A 168 -0.17 12.84 -0.55
C THR A 168 -1.22 13.89 -0.78
N ASN A 169 -2.33 13.57 -1.42
CA ASN A 169 -3.48 14.47 -1.56
C ASN A 169 -4.67 13.78 -2.26
N ASN A 170 -5.86 14.33 -2.13
CA ASN A 170 -7.02 13.94 -2.94
C ASN A 170 -8.03 15.09 -3.06
N SER A 171 -7.88 15.93 -4.07
CA SER A 171 -8.80 17.03 -4.32
C SER A 171 -10.23 16.60 -4.69
N GLN A 172 -10.46 15.31 -4.97
CA GLN A 172 -11.77 14.75 -5.31
C GLN A 172 -12.50 14.13 -4.10
N ARG A 173 -11.88 14.06 -2.91
CA ARG A 173 -12.55 13.52 -1.72
C ARG A 173 -13.78 14.38 -1.37
N GLY A 174 -14.96 13.75 -1.28
CA GLY A 174 -16.21 14.45 -1.02
C GLY A 174 -16.82 15.21 -2.20
N ALA A 175 -16.23 15.13 -3.39
CA ALA A 175 -16.86 15.67 -4.60
C ALA A 175 -18.09 14.83 -5.00
N LYS A 176 -18.94 15.40 -5.86
CA LYS A 176 -20.12 14.69 -6.38
C LYS A 176 -19.73 13.34 -6.98
N ASP A 177 -20.46 12.30 -6.62
CA ASP A 177 -20.28 10.91 -7.08
C ASP A 177 -18.90 10.31 -6.73
N ARG A 178 -18.23 10.84 -5.70
CA ARG A 178 -16.96 10.34 -5.15
C ARG A 178 -17.09 9.96 -3.69
N PRO A 179 -16.23 9.07 -3.17
CA PRO A 179 -16.21 8.76 -1.75
C PRO A 179 -16.09 10.01 -0.88
N GLY A 180 -16.92 10.08 0.16
CA GLY A 180 -16.90 11.15 1.16
C GLY A 180 -15.69 11.05 2.10
N VAL A 181 -15.69 11.92 3.10
CA VAL A 181 -14.73 11.86 4.21
C VAL A 181 -15.06 10.65 5.11
N ASP A 182 -14.02 10.09 5.70
CA ASP A 182 -14.11 9.05 6.71
C ASP A 182 -13.00 9.28 7.77
N ALA A 183 -12.93 8.40 8.77
CA ALA A 183 -11.97 8.57 9.87
C ALA A 183 -10.50 8.54 9.39
N ALA A 184 -10.19 7.75 8.35
CA ALA A 184 -8.84 7.65 7.80
C ALA A 184 -8.52 8.76 6.78
N ASN A 185 -9.56 9.41 6.23
CA ASN A 185 -9.48 10.48 5.24
C ASN A 185 -10.39 11.64 5.66
N PRO A 186 -10.00 12.43 6.68
CA PRO A 186 -10.92 13.31 7.41
C PRO A 186 -11.23 14.64 6.70
N ARG A 187 -10.59 14.94 5.57
CA ARG A 187 -10.74 16.24 4.89
C ARG A 187 -11.34 16.08 3.50
N ALA A 188 -12.42 16.83 3.23
CA ALA A 188 -12.90 17.03 1.88
C ALA A 188 -11.88 17.82 1.06
N ALA A 189 -11.82 17.57 -0.24
CA ALA A 189 -10.86 18.20 -1.15
C ALA A 189 -9.45 18.30 -0.53
N ASN A 190 -8.95 17.19 -0.02
CA ASN A 190 -7.70 17.10 0.73
C ASN A 190 -6.48 17.43 -0.15
N VAL A 191 -6.17 18.74 -0.26
CA VAL A 191 -5.07 19.22 -1.12
C VAL A 191 -3.70 19.15 -0.47
N PHE A 192 -3.64 19.07 0.86
CA PHE A 192 -2.38 19.09 1.59
C PHE A 192 -1.93 17.70 2.10
N GLY A 193 -2.81 16.70 2.05
CA GLY A 193 -2.47 15.37 2.49
C GLY A 193 -2.32 15.22 4.01
N HIS A 194 -1.95 14.04 4.44
CA HIS A 194 -1.71 13.69 5.83
C HIS A 194 -0.81 12.45 5.93
N VAL A 195 -0.35 12.13 7.12
CA VAL A 195 0.38 10.91 7.42
C VAL A 195 -0.47 10.06 8.35
N ILE A 196 -0.77 8.83 7.97
CA ILE A 196 -1.41 7.83 8.81
C ILE A 196 -0.34 6.94 9.45
N ARG A 197 -0.61 6.49 10.66
CA ARG A 197 0.29 5.61 11.40
C ARG A 197 -0.49 4.44 11.97
N TRP A 198 0.13 3.26 11.98
CA TRP A 198 -0.45 2.10 12.67
C TRP A 198 0.60 1.29 13.42
N ARG A 199 0.10 0.49 14.35
CA ARG A 199 0.88 -0.47 15.09
C ARG A 199 0.26 -1.84 14.95
N GLU A 200 1.05 -2.79 14.45
CA GLU A 200 0.64 -4.18 14.33
C GLU A 200 0.40 -4.82 15.70
N ALA A 201 -0.48 -5.81 15.76
CA ALA A 201 -0.72 -6.56 16.99
C ALA A 201 0.59 -7.20 17.49
N GLY A 202 0.88 -7.02 18.76
CA GLY A 202 2.14 -7.47 19.36
C GLY A 202 3.39 -6.71 18.89
N GLY A 203 3.24 -5.68 18.03
CA GLY A 203 4.37 -4.98 17.41
C GLY A 203 5.09 -5.83 16.36
N ASP A 204 4.49 -6.91 15.88
CA ASP A 204 5.08 -7.82 14.89
C ASP A 204 4.58 -7.47 13.47
N PRO A 205 5.46 -7.04 12.54
CA PRO A 205 5.09 -6.81 11.14
C PRO A 205 4.38 -8.00 10.48
N GLY A 206 4.69 -9.22 10.86
CA GLY A 206 4.06 -10.44 10.35
C GLY A 206 2.65 -10.72 10.84
N SER A 207 2.17 -9.99 11.85
CA SER A 207 0.83 -10.18 12.40
C SER A 207 -0.24 -9.83 11.38
N ILE A 208 -1.26 -10.68 11.27
CA ILE A 208 -2.50 -10.43 10.50
C ILE A 208 -3.70 -10.18 11.43
N ALA A 209 -3.49 -10.15 12.74
CA ALA A 209 -4.49 -9.76 13.72
C ALA A 209 -4.83 -8.26 13.56
N PRO A 210 -5.98 -7.81 14.08
CA PRO A 210 -6.35 -6.40 14.03
C PRO A 210 -5.25 -5.49 14.59
N PHE A 211 -4.95 -4.42 13.87
CA PHE A 211 -3.98 -3.41 14.26
C PHE A 211 -4.68 -2.17 14.87
N ARG A 212 -3.89 -1.28 15.48
CA ARG A 212 -4.35 0.04 15.94
C ARG A 212 -3.74 1.12 15.06
N TRP A 213 -4.53 2.15 14.73
CA TRP A 213 -4.10 3.23 13.86
C TRP A 213 -4.59 4.59 14.35
N ASP A 214 -3.89 5.64 13.92
CA ASP A 214 -4.28 7.04 14.07
C ASP A 214 -3.75 7.89 12.91
N ILE A 215 -4.20 9.14 12.81
CA ILE A 215 -3.58 10.14 11.96
C ILE A 215 -2.43 10.75 12.72
N PHE A 216 -1.21 10.54 12.24
CA PHE A 216 0.01 11.04 12.84
C PHE A 216 0.17 12.55 12.66
N ALA A 217 -0.11 13.05 11.45
CA ALA A 217 -0.02 14.47 11.12
C ALA A 217 -0.97 14.82 9.98
N ARG A 218 -1.69 15.92 10.11
CA ARG A 218 -2.40 16.57 9.00
C ARG A 218 -1.52 17.65 8.44
N CYS A 219 -1.12 17.52 7.18
CA CYS A 219 -0.28 18.50 6.50
C CYS A 219 -1.09 19.77 6.13
N GLY A 220 -0.39 20.87 5.90
CA GLY A 220 -0.95 22.18 5.62
C GLY A 220 -0.61 23.21 6.69
N ASP A 221 -0.83 24.47 6.38
CA ASP A 221 -0.60 25.57 7.30
C ASP A 221 -1.62 25.51 8.47
N PRO A 222 -1.18 25.45 9.73
CA PRO A 222 -2.07 25.51 10.90
C PRO A 222 -2.90 26.81 10.96
N ALA A 223 -2.42 27.91 10.36
CA ALA A 223 -3.08 29.20 10.30
C ALA A 223 -3.92 29.41 9.03
N HIS A 224 -4.10 28.37 8.19
CA HIS A 224 -4.86 28.51 6.95
C HIS A 224 -6.28 29.06 7.20
N ALA A 225 -6.74 30.00 6.36
CA ALA A 225 -8.04 30.66 6.52
C ALA A 225 -9.21 29.68 6.49
N ASP A 226 -9.16 28.68 5.61
CA ASP A 226 -10.12 27.57 5.56
C ASP A 226 -9.75 26.52 6.61
N GLU A 227 -10.60 26.40 7.64
CA GLU A 227 -10.38 25.43 8.74
C GLU A 227 -10.30 23.98 8.27
N GLY A 228 -11.04 23.61 7.24
CA GLY A 228 -11.00 22.27 6.64
C GLY A 228 -9.65 21.91 6.01
N LYS A 229 -8.79 22.93 5.78
CA LYS A 229 -7.45 22.77 5.20
C LYS A 229 -6.32 22.96 6.20
N ARG A 230 -6.62 23.33 7.46
CA ARG A 230 -5.59 23.51 8.48
C ARG A 230 -4.86 22.21 8.77
N GLY A 231 -3.55 22.31 8.82
CA GLY A 231 -2.69 21.26 9.35
C GLY A 231 -2.61 21.28 10.88
N ASP A 232 -1.95 20.26 11.45
CA ASP A 232 -1.63 20.20 12.88
C ASP A 232 -0.12 19.99 13.11
N VAL A 233 0.67 20.22 12.07
CA VAL A 233 2.14 20.11 12.11
C VAL A 233 2.71 21.19 13.04
N ARG A 234 3.64 20.79 13.91
CA ARG A 234 4.41 21.69 14.74
C ARG A 234 5.77 21.94 14.08
N GLY A 235 6.03 23.16 13.65
CA GLY A 235 7.22 23.55 12.89
C GLY A 235 6.86 24.11 11.53
N ASP A 236 7.71 23.90 10.54
CA ASP A 236 7.49 24.39 9.17
C ASP A 236 6.30 23.69 8.52
N ALA A 237 5.38 24.46 7.98
CA ALA A 237 4.22 23.93 7.29
C ALA A 237 4.65 23.24 5.98
N HIS A 238 4.15 22.05 5.75
CA HIS A 238 4.36 21.29 4.53
C HIS A 238 3.05 20.71 4.01
N GLY A 239 3.01 20.31 2.76
CA GLY A 239 1.84 19.71 2.13
C GLY A 239 2.22 18.70 1.07
N SER A 240 1.26 17.86 0.71
CA SER A 240 1.44 16.77 -0.25
C SER A 240 2.65 15.89 0.07
N PRO A 241 2.68 15.28 1.29
CA PRO A 241 3.81 14.42 1.69
C PRO A 241 3.92 13.24 0.73
N ASP A 242 5.13 12.96 0.31
CA ASP A 242 5.47 11.93 -0.67
C ASP A 242 6.50 10.98 -0.05
N GLY A 243 7.80 11.22 -0.24
CA GLY A 243 8.87 10.41 0.36
C GLY A 243 8.85 10.43 1.89
N LEU A 244 9.04 9.26 2.50
CA LEU A 244 9.04 9.09 3.95
C LEU A 244 10.12 8.10 4.37
N TRP A 245 11.00 8.50 5.29
CA TRP A 245 12.07 7.62 5.73
C TRP A 245 12.53 7.96 7.16
N PHE A 246 13.01 6.94 7.86
CA PHE A 246 13.70 7.11 9.14
C PHE A 246 15.21 7.25 8.93
N ASP A 247 15.79 8.28 9.49
CA ASP A 247 17.24 8.41 9.53
C ASP A 247 17.87 7.40 10.53
N PRO A 248 19.22 7.22 10.51
CA PRO A 248 19.89 6.29 11.42
C PRO A 248 19.71 6.62 12.92
N ARG A 249 19.26 7.83 13.26
CA ARG A 249 18.97 8.26 14.63
C ARG A 249 17.52 7.94 15.04
N GLY A 250 16.71 7.47 14.11
CA GLY A 250 15.29 7.17 14.32
C GLY A 250 14.36 8.39 14.20
N LEU A 251 14.80 9.44 13.51
CA LEU A 251 13.95 10.58 13.17
C LEU A 251 13.25 10.32 11.84
N LEU A 252 11.94 10.57 11.80
CA LEU A 252 11.09 10.47 10.60
C LEU A 252 11.13 11.79 9.84
#